data_47c3429fe64e670a00837169025bfeb1
#
_entry.id   47c3429fe64e670a00837169025bfeb1
#
_cell.length_a   1.000
_cell.length_b   1.000
_cell.length_c   1.000
_cell.angle_alpha   90.00
_cell.angle_beta   90.00
_cell.angle_gamma   90.00
#
_symmetry.space_group_name_H-M   'P 1'
#
loop_
_entity.id
_entity.type
_entity.pdbx_description
1 polymer ?
#
loop_
_entity_poly.entity_id
_entity_poly.type
_entity_poly.pdbx_seq_one_letter_code
_entity_poly.pdbx_strand_id
1 'polypeptide(L)'
;MADIPDFVKNSVSWNPWHGCHRVSEGCRNCYMFLGDESRGVGDSDTVRRSKTQFDLPLKKDRKGSFQLKDRLVLTSMTSDFFIEEADEWRDEAWSIIRRRKDCTFVILTKRPHRIGACLPPDWGDGYPNVRLSVSVENQSAWDERIPLLCDVPALKHDVFMAPMIGPISTDALLDRYKVDCIYLGGEYCPNARPCDYEWVLGVRESCIRHGVTFHWRNCGTNFIKGGTVYTDLPIETQGSICCSADIDHIVDDVMPKSRQTTLF
;
A
#
# COMPACT_ATOMS: atom_id res chain seq x y z
N MET A 1 10.63 -13.14 20.21
CA MET A 1 10.16 -11.96 19.49
C MET A 1 9.79 -12.45 18.09
N ALA A 2 8.52 -12.37 17.72
CA ALA A 2 8.12 -12.75 16.37
C ALA A 2 8.87 -11.88 15.34
N ASP A 3 9.44 -12.51 14.31
CA ASP A 3 10.20 -11.79 13.30
C ASP A 3 9.24 -10.90 12.49
N ILE A 4 9.51 -9.58 12.51
CA ILE A 4 8.80 -8.64 11.66
C ILE A 4 9.06 -9.03 10.20
N PRO A 5 8.03 -9.21 9.35
CA PRO A 5 8.24 -9.59 7.96
C PRO A 5 9.20 -8.67 7.24
N ASP A 6 10.06 -9.22 6.38
CA ASP A 6 11.09 -8.45 5.63
C ASP A 6 10.53 -7.27 4.84
N PHE A 7 9.29 -7.38 4.37
CA PHE A 7 8.55 -6.29 3.73
C PHE A 7 8.49 -5.04 4.62
N VAL A 8 8.24 -5.18 5.93
CA VAL A 8 8.14 -4.04 6.86
C VAL A 8 9.52 -3.51 7.22
N LYS A 9 10.47 -4.42 7.49
CA LYS A 9 11.84 -4.04 7.88
C LYS A 9 12.55 -3.22 6.80
N ASN A 10 12.25 -3.50 5.53
CA ASN A 10 12.92 -2.88 4.39
C ASN A 10 12.11 -1.77 3.70
N SER A 11 10.89 -1.47 4.17
CA SER A 11 10.08 -0.42 3.58
C SER A 11 10.44 0.97 4.09
N VAL A 12 10.31 1.94 3.19
CA VAL A 12 10.41 3.37 3.53
C VAL A 12 9.29 4.12 2.83
N SER A 13 8.82 5.22 3.41
CA SER A 13 7.82 6.07 2.76
C SER A 13 8.51 7.17 1.94
N TRP A 14 8.01 7.37 0.73
CA TRP A 14 8.36 8.51 -0.11
C TRP A 14 7.09 9.30 -0.45
N ASN A 15 7.04 10.53 0.05
CA ASN A 15 5.91 11.42 -0.14
C ASN A 15 6.36 12.63 -0.98
N PRO A 16 6.34 12.54 -2.33
CA PRO A 16 6.77 13.64 -3.20
C PRO A 16 5.86 14.86 -3.07
N TRP A 17 4.62 14.66 -2.64
CA TRP A 17 3.67 15.70 -2.27
C TRP A 17 2.88 15.30 -1.03
N HIS A 18 2.20 16.25 -0.44
CA HIS A 18 1.41 16.11 0.78
C HIS A 18 0.06 16.82 0.61
N GLY A 19 -0.98 16.34 1.27
CA GLY A 19 -2.35 16.79 1.14
C GLY A 19 -3.15 15.88 0.21
N CYS A 20 -4.44 15.74 0.48
CA CYS A 20 -5.29 14.81 -0.27
C CYS A 20 -6.77 15.18 -0.13
N HIS A 21 -7.60 14.73 -1.07
CA HIS A 21 -9.05 14.82 -0.98
C HIS A 21 -9.64 13.45 -0.64
N ARG A 22 -10.62 13.43 0.26
CA ARG A 22 -11.36 12.21 0.61
C ARG A 22 -12.23 11.78 -0.57
N VAL A 23 -12.11 10.51 -0.97
CA VAL A 23 -12.85 9.95 -2.12
C VAL A 23 -13.79 8.81 -1.74
N SER A 24 -13.60 8.20 -0.58
CA SER A 24 -14.39 7.04 -0.17
C SER A 24 -14.48 6.93 1.34
N GLU A 25 -15.30 5.99 1.80
CA GLU A 25 -15.51 5.72 3.21
C GLU A 25 -14.21 5.36 3.96
N GLY A 26 -13.27 4.71 3.30
CA GLY A 26 -11.93 4.42 3.84
C GLY A 26 -11.10 5.67 4.13
N CYS A 27 -11.49 6.84 3.62
CA CYS A 27 -10.82 8.11 3.92
C CYS A 27 -11.38 8.82 5.17
N ARG A 28 -12.44 8.30 5.78
CA ARG A 28 -13.12 8.97 6.93
C ARG A 28 -12.14 9.21 8.08
N ASN A 29 -11.40 8.18 8.49
CA ASN A 29 -10.45 8.20 9.59
C ASN A 29 -8.99 8.13 9.09
N CYS A 30 -8.70 8.75 7.95
CA CYS A 30 -7.37 8.69 7.35
C CYS A 30 -6.32 9.30 8.28
N TYR A 31 -5.28 8.52 8.58
CA TYR A 31 -4.20 8.90 9.49
C TYR A 31 -3.45 10.17 9.05
N MET A 32 -3.44 10.50 7.75
CA MET A 32 -2.83 11.72 7.25
C MET A 32 -3.59 12.95 7.78
N PHE A 33 -4.92 12.97 7.63
CA PHE A 33 -5.74 14.08 8.12
C PHE A 33 -5.70 14.19 9.64
N LEU A 34 -5.83 13.05 10.35
CA LEU A 34 -5.73 13.02 11.82
C LEU A 34 -4.36 13.47 12.31
N GLY A 35 -3.30 13.04 11.62
CA GLY A 35 -1.94 13.45 11.95
C GLY A 35 -1.69 14.94 11.70
N ASP A 36 -2.23 15.51 10.65
CA ASP A 36 -2.14 16.94 10.37
C ASP A 36 -2.91 17.76 11.43
N GLU A 37 -4.13 17.36 11.74
CA GLU A 37 -4.94 17.97 12.79
C GLU A 37 -4.20 17.97 14.14
N SER A 38 -3.61 16.82 14.52
CA SER A 38 -2.87 16.71 15.78
C SER A 38 -1.62 17.60 15.86
N ARG A 39 -1.03 17.96 14.71
CA ARG A 39 0.13 18.84 14.59
C ARG A 39 -0.25 20.31 14.36
N GLY A 40 -1.54 20.63 14.31
CA GLY A 40 -2.02 21.98 13.99
C GLY A 40 -1.71 22.42 12.55
N VAL A 41 -1.50 21.45 11.63
CA VAL A 41 -1.37 21.75 10.20
C VAL A 41 -2.76 22.03 9.66
N GLY A 42 -3.06 23.30 9.41
CA GLY A 42 -4.27 23.69 8.68
C GLY A 42 -4.17 23.27 7.21
N ASP A 43 -5.31 23.05 6.57
CA ASP A 43 -5.39 22.90 5.12
C ASP A 43 -4.76 21.61 4.57
N SER A 44 -5.09 20.46 5.20
CA SER A 44 -4.70 19.14 4.74
C SER A 44 -5.29 18.75 3.37
N ASP A 45 -6.32 19.49 2.91
CA ASP A 45 -6.93 19.32 1.60
C ASP A 45 -6.14 20.04 0.49
N THR A 46 -5.25 20.98 0.83
CA THR A 46 -4.36 21.59 -0.17
C THR A 46 -3.18 20.68 -0.49
N VAL A 47 -3.15 20.20 -1.72
CA VAL A 47 -2.04 19.38 -2.22
C VAL A 47 -0.85 20.28 -2.55
N ARG A 48 0.31 19.93 -2.01
CA ARG A 48 1.54 20.72 -2.17
C ARG A 48 2.75 19.83 -2.40
N ARG A 49 3.60 20.22 -3.35
CA ARG A 49 4.88 19.56 -3.58
C ARG A 49 5.75 19.63 -2.33
N SER A 50 6.34 18.52 -1.96
CA SER A 50 7.24 18.45 -0.81
C SER A 50 8.58 19.10 -1.11
N LYS A 51 8.98 20.09 -0.29
CA LYS A 51 10.28 20.77 -0.44
C LYS A 51 11.46 19.90 -0.03
N THR A 52 11.25 18.94 0.87
CA THR A 52 12.34 18.17 1.48
C THR A 52 12.35 16.70 1.11
N GLN A 53 11.19 16.16 0.70
CA GLN A 53 11.01 14.74 0.41
C GLN A 53 10.94 14.42 -1.08
N PHE A 54 10.70 15.41 -1.95
CA PHE A 54 10.51 15.15 -3.38
C PHE A 54 11.69 14.37 -3.98
N ASP A 55 12.91 14.83 -3.70
CA ASP A 55 14.14 14.22 -4.21
C ASP A 55 14.73 13.14 -3.27
N LEU A 56 14.00 12.70 -2.26
CA LEU A 56 14.50 11.73 -1.27
C LEU A 56 15.12 10.48 -1.91
N PRO A 57 14.51 9.87 -2.95
CA PRO A 57 15.11 8.70 -3.57
C PRO A 57 16.46 8.98 -4.25
N LEU A 58 16.76 10.23 -4.61
CA LEU A 58 18.01 10.63 -5.25
C LEU A 58 19.07 11.11 -4.27
N LYS A 59 18.73 11.27 -2.98
CA LYS A 59 19.68 11.72 -1.97
C LYS A 59 20.78 10.70 -1.76
N LYS A 60 22.01 11.21 -1.69
CA LYS A 60 23.21 10.41 -1.44
C LYS A 60 23.75 10.68 -0.04
N ASP A 61 24.41 9.69 0.52
CA ASP A 61 25.21 9.82 1.74
C ASP A 61 26.56 10.49 1.45
N ARG A 62 27.37 10.68 2.49
CA ARG A 62 28.71 11.28 2.37
C ARG A 62 29.69 10.44 1.53
N LYS A 63 29.40 9.15 1.31
CA LYS A 63 30.19 8.22 0.48
C LYS A 63 29.73 8.17 -0.97
N GLY A 64 28.70 8.96 -1.34
CA GLY A 64 28.13 9.01 -2.68
C GLY A 64 27.13 7.91 -3.00
N SER A 65 26.80 7.03 -2.06
CA SER A 65 25.79 5.98 -2.20
C SER A 65 24.38 6.54 -1.96
N PHE A 66 23.38 6.04 -2.68
CA PHE A 66 22.00 6.43 -2.43
C PHE A 66 21.55 6.00 -1.02
N GLN A 67 20.86 6.90 -0.30
CA GLN A 67 20.37 6.65 1.06
C GLN A 67 19.30 5.54 1.08
N LEU A 68 18.48 5.45 0.04
CA LEU A 68 17.44 4.43 -0.12
C LEU A 68 17.91 3.33 -1.09
N LYS A 69 19.02 2.68 -0.81
CA LYS A 69 19.51 1.60 -1.67
C LYS A 69 18.75 0.29 -1.38
N ASP A 70 18.33 -0.41 -2.45
CA ASP A 70 17.66 -1.73 -2.39
C ASP A 70 16.41 -1.75 -1.46
N ARG A 71 15.63 -0.65 -1.46
CA ARG A 71 14.46 -0.49 -0.59
C ARG A 71 13.15 -0.73 -1.32
N LEU A 72 12.16 -1.20 -0.55
CA LEU A 72 10.77 -1.10 -0.92
C LEU A 72 10.26 0.30 -0.55
N VAL A 73 9.80 1.05 -1.53
CA VAL A 73 9.39 2.45 -1.37
C VAL A 73 7.87 2.56 -1.46
N LEU A 74 7.22 2.81 -0.32
CA LEU A 74 5.80 3.09 -0.26
C LEU A 74 5.56 4.54 -0.69
N THR A 75 4.93 4.72 -1.84
CA THR A 75 4.84 6.02 -2.49
C THR A 75 3.53 6.73 -2.17
N SER A 76 3.61 8.02 -1.83
CA SER A 76 2.45 8.91 -1.57
C SER A 76 1.56 8.47 -0.40
N MET A 77 2.17 8.02 0.69
CA MET A 77 1.43 7.61 1.90
C MET A 77 0.70 8.77 2.60
N THR A 78 1.06 10.03 2.30
CA THR A 78 0.39 11.23 2.81
C THR A 78 -0.35 12.02 1.73
N SER A 79 -0.68 11.35 0.62
CA SER A 79 -1.42 11.88 -0.51
C SER A 79 -1.93 10.73 -1.37
N ASP A 80 -2.25 11.01 -2.63
CA ASP A 80 -2.49 10.00 -3.67
C ASP A 80 -1.58 10.32 -4.87
N PHE A 81 -0.93 9.30 -5.44
CA PHE A 81 0.02 9.52 -6.54
C PHE A 81 -0.66 10.05 -7.80
N PHE A 82 -1.93 9.72 -8.00
CA PHE A 82 -2.70 10.10 -9.17
C PHE A 82 -3.70 11.24 -8.90
N ILE A 83 -3.48 12.02 -7.83
CA ILE A 83 -4.30 13.21 -7.56
C ILE A 83 -4.05 14.29 -8.61
N GLU A 84 -5.09 15.06 -8.98
CA GLU A 84 -5.07 16.00 -10.08
C GLU A 84 -4.03 17.10 -9.92
N GLU A 85 -3.93 17.65 -8.72
CA GLU A 85 -3.04 18.77 -8.41
C GLU A 85 -1.55 18.40 -8.56
N ALA A 86 -1.24 17.11 -8.57
CA ALA A 86 0.13 16.62 -8.76
C ALA A 86 0.49 16.41 -10.24
N ASP A 87 -0.40 16.69 -11.19
CA ASP A 87 -0.15 16.45 -12.62
C ASP A 87 1.11 17.18 -13.12
N GLU A 88 1.33 18.41 -12.69
CA GLU A 88 2.51 19.21 -13.06
C GLU A 88 3.84 18.67 -12.49
N TRP A 89 3.80 17.81 -11.45
CA TRP A 89 5.01 17.27 -10.80
C TRP A 89 5.23 15.79 -11.09
N ARG A 90 4.25 15.10 -11.65
CA ARG A 90 4.23 13.64 -11.79
C ARG A 90 5.30 13.13 -12.75
N ASP A 91 5.54 13.84 -13.85
CA ASP A 91 6.57 13.44 -14.81
C ASP A 91 7.97 13.44 -14.19
N GLU A 92 8.25 14.42 -13.33
CA GLU A 92 9.50 14.45 -12.58
C GLU A 92 9.59 13.28 -11.58
N ALA A 93 8.48 12.94 -10.90
CA ALA A 93 8.43 11.78 -10.02
C ALA A 93 8.64 10.46 -10.80
N TRP A 94 8.05 10.31 -11.97
CA TRP A 94 8.31 9.17 -12.86
C TRP A 94 9.78 9.10 -13.30
N SER A 95 10.41 10.25 -13.57
CA SER A 95 11.85 10.30 -13.89
C SER A 95 12.70 9.80 -12.72
N ILE A 96 12.34 10.12 -11.47
CA ILE A 96 13.01 9.62 -10.28
C ILE A 96 12.87 8.10 -10.18
N ILE A 97 11.66 7.57 -10.35
CA ILE A 97 11.37 6.12 -10.31
C ILE A 97 12.20 5.37 -11.35
N ARG A 98 12.24 5.86 -12.60
CA ARG A 98 13.05 5.26 -13.68
C ARG A 98 14.54 5.18 -13.37
N ARG A 99 15.07 6.18 -12.67
CA ARG A 99 16.49 6.24 -12.32
C ARG A 99 16.86 5.30 -11.17
N ARG A 100 15.89 4.88 -10.35
CA ARG A 100 16.11 4.10 -9.13
C ARG A 100 15.67 2.64 -9.29
N LYS A 101 16.27 1.97 -10.29
CA LYS A 101 16.01 0.56 -10.61
C LYS A 101 16.42 -0.42 -9.49
N ASP A 102 17.20 0.05 -8.54
CA ASP A 102 17.59 -0.67 -7.33
C ASP A 102 16.50 -0.69 -6.24
N CYS A 103 15.51 0.20 -6.34
CA CYS A 103 14.36 0.25 -5.43
C CYS A 103 13.12 -0.33 -6.10
N THR A 104 12.21 -0.89 -5.32
CA THR A 104 10.86 -1.26 -5.78
C THR A 104 9.87 -0.22 -5.27
N PHE A 105 9.15 0.44 -6.16
CA PHE A 105 8.14 1.45 -5.81
C PHE A 105 6.75 0.82 -5.79
N VAL A 106 6.10 0.88 -4.64
CA VAL A 106 4.68 0.54 -4.49
C VAL A 106 3.88 1.82 -4.60
N ILE A 107 3.13 1.97 -5.67
CA ILE A 107 2.33 3.16 -5.95
C ILE A 107 0.88 2.86 -5.58
N LEU A 108 0.44 3.40 -4.44
CA LEU A 108 -0.88 3.16 -3.88
C LEU A 108 -1.83 4.30 -4.22
N THR A 109 -3.05 3.96 -4.70
CA THR A 109 -4.07 4.94 -5.05
C THR A 109 -5.48 4.50 -4.69
N LYS A 110 -6.36 5.47 -4.50
CA LYS A 110 -7.82 5.31 -4.51
C LYS A 110 -8.46 5.89 -5.78
N ARG A 111 -7.64 6.27 -6.78
CA ARG A 111 -8.05 6.88 -8.05
C ARG A 111 -7.59 6.03 -9.26
N PRO A 112 -7.97 4.73 -9.33
CA PRO A 112 -7.48 3.88 -10.42
C PRO A 112 -7.91 4.37 -11.81
N HIS A 113 -9.05 5.05 -11.92
CA HIS A 113 -9.53 5.65 -13.17
C HIS A 113 -8.59 6.68 -13.79
N ARG A 114 -7.66 7.24 -13.01
CA ARG A 114 -6.67 8.20 -13.50
C ARG A 114 -5.35 7.56 -13.93
N ILE A 115 -5.08 6.31 -13.52
CA ILE A 115 -3.77 5.70 -13.76
C ILE A 115 -3.38 5.82 -15.22
N GLY A 116 -4.21 5.33 -16.14
CA GLY A 116 -3.90 5.27 -17.57
C GLY A 116 -3.51 6.63 -18.18
N ALA A 117 -4.19 7.72 -17.79
CA ALA A 117 -3.90 9.06 -18.27
C ALA A 117 -2.63 9.69 -17.64
N CYS A 118 -2.14 9.12 -16.56
CA CYS A 118 -1.01 9.64 -15.78
C CYS A 118 0.27 8.80 -15.93
N LEU A 119 0.26 7.79 -16.77
CA LEU A 119 1.45 6.98 -17.06
C LEU A 119 2.43 7.74 -17.97
N PRO A 120 3.74 7.55 -17.80
CA PRO A 120 4.71 8.15 -18.69
C PRO A 120 4.65 7.52 -20.09
N PRO A 121 5.05 8.26 -21.16
CA PRO A 121 4.95 7.75 -22.53
C PRO A 121 5.74 6.46 -22.82
N ASP A 122 6.76 6.18 -22.04
CA ASP A 122 7.62 5.00 -22.15
C ASP A 122 7.23 3.88 -21.17
N TRP A 123 6.01 3.89 -20.64
CA TRP A 123 5.53 2.90 -19.67
C TRP A 123 5.51 1.46 -20.22
N GLY A 124 5.09 1.28 -21.48
CA GLY A 124 4.95 -0.04 -22.09
C GLY A 124 4.05 -0.98 -21.27
N ASP A 125 4.53 -2.19 -20.99
CA ASP A 125 3.84 -3.18 -20.14
C ASP A 125 4.11 -2.98 -18.64
N GLY A 126 4.77 -1.88 -18.26
CA GLY A 126 5.08 -1.55 -16.87
C GLY A 126 6.57 -1.53 -16.55
N TYR A 127 6.97 -0.65 -15.64
CA TYR A 127 8.35 -0.61 -15.16
C TYR A 127 8.65 -1.79 -14.23
N PRO A 128 9.81 -2.49 -14.41
CA PRO A 128 10.15 -3.67 -13.59
C PRO A 128 10.28 -3.40 -12.10
N ASN A 129 10.48 -2.14 -11.74
CA ASN A 129 10.64 -1.69 -10.36
C ASN A 129 9.39 -0.99 -9.81
N VAL A 130 8.23 -1.15 -10.46
CA VAL A 130 6.96 -0.57 -10.02
C VAL A 130 5.92 -1.66 -9.78
N ARG A 131 5.20 -1.53 -8.69
CA ARG A 131 4.01 -2.29 -8.35
C ARG A 131 2.85 -1.30 -8.29
N LEU A 132 1.90 -1.41 -9.22
CA LEU A 132 0.67 -0.61 -9.18
C LEU A 132 -0.29 -1.19 -8.15
N SER A 133 -0.83 -0.34 -7.28
CA SER A 133 -1.61 -0.81 -6.15
C SER A 133 -2.84 0.06 -5.94
N VAL A 134 -3.96 -0.56 -5.56
CA VAL A 134 -5.15 0.16 -5.13
C VAL A 134 -5.48 -0.12 -3.67
N SER A 135 -6.00 0.90 -2.99
CA SER A 135 -6.65 0.69 -1.69
C SER A 135 -8.08 0.21 -1.90
N VAL A 136 -8.49 -0.76 -1.09
CA VAL A 136 -9.84 -1.32 -1.08
C VAL A 136 -10.27 -1.49 0.37
N GLU A 137 -11.36 -0.86 0.76
CA GLU A 137 -11.84 -0.87 2.14
C GLU A 137 -13.10 -1.69 2.37
N ASN A 138 -13.90 -1.92 1.33
CA ASN A 138 -15.17 -2.65 1.36
C ASN A 138 -15.50 -3.26 0.00
N GLN A 139 -16.62 -3.98 -0.11
CA GLN A 139 -17.04 -4.65 -1.35
C GLN A 139 -17.20 -3.66 -2.53
N SER A 140 -17.82 -2.51 -2.31
CA SER A 140 -18.02 -1.52 -3.38
C SER A 140 -16.70 -1.02 -3.96
N ALA A 141 -15.69 -0.77 -3.12
CA ALA A 141 -14.36 -0.36 -3.56
C ALA A 141 -13.63 -1.50 -4.30
N TRP A 142 -13.85 -2.76 -3.88
CA TRP A 142 -13.33 -3.94 -4.57
C TRP A 142 -13.90 -4.05 -5.98
N ASP A 143 -15.23 -4.01 -6.09
CA ASP A 143 -15.94 -4.19 -7.36
C ASP A 143 -15.63 -3.08 -8.37
N GLU A 144 -15.43 -1.84 -7.88
CA GLU A 144 -15.09 -0.69 -8.72
C GLU A 144 -13.61 -0.68 -9.12
N ARG A 145 -12.67 -0.88 -8.16
CA ARG A 145 -11.27 -0.54 -8.37
C ARG A 145 -10.44 -1.66 -8.98
N ILE A 146 -10.81 -2.94 -8.77
CA ILE A 146 -10.02 -4.05 -9.31
C ILE A 146 -10.06 -4.09 -10.83
N PRO A 147 -11.22 -3.99 -11.51
CA PRO A 147 -11.25 -3.92 -12.98
C PRO A 147 -10.40 -2.77 -13.50
N LEU A 148 -10.56 -1.57 -12.95
CA LEU A 148 -9.83 -0.37 -13.37
C LEU A 148 -8.31 -0.48 -13.17
N LEU A 149 -7.86 -1.15 -12.10
CA LEU A 149 -6.44 -1.42 -11.88
C LEU A 149 -5.90 -2.40 -12.92
N CYS A 150 -6.60 -3.53 -13.10
CA CYS A 150 -6.11 -4.63 -13.92
C CYS A 150 -6.21 -4.36 -15.43
N ASP A 151 -7.04 -3.41 -15.85
CA ASP A 151 -7.09 -2.92 -17.22
C ASP A 151 -5.87 -2.08 -17.62
N VAL A 152 -5.08 -1.63 -16.64
CA VAL A 152 -3.82 -0.92 -16.88
C VAL A 152 -2.67 -1.93 -17.01
N PRO A 153 -1.88 -1.91 -18.10
CA PRO A 153 -0.72 -2.79 -18.22
C PRO A 153 0.28 -2.52 -17.09
N ALA A 154 0.64 -3.55 -16.35
CA ALA A 154 1.70 -3.50 -15.36
C ALA A 154 2.25 -4.91 -15.07
N LEU A 155 3.51 -4.99 -14.65
CA LEU A 155 4.13 -6.27 -14.31
C LEU A 155 3.62 -6.84 -12.99
N LYS A 156 3.15 -5.97 -12.10
CA LYS A 156 2.62 -6.34 -10.78
C LYS A 156 1.43 -5.46 -10.38
N HIS A 157 0.33 -6.11 -10.00
CA HIS A 157 -0.86 -5.48 -9.44
C HIS A 157 -1.07 -5.93 -8.01
N ASP A 158 -1.08 -4.99 -7.06
CA ASP A 158 -1.32 -5.29 -5.65
C ASP A 158 -2.58 -4.61 -5.14
N VAL A 159 -3.12 -5.16 -4.06
CA VAL A 159 -4.28 -4.61 -3.39
C VAL A 159 -3.97 -4.39 -1.92
N PHE A 160 -4.30 -3.20 -1.42
CA PHE A 160 -4.23 -2.88 0.01
C PHE A 160 -5.64 -2.78 0.58
N MET A 161 -6.09 -3.83 1.24
CA MET A 161 -7.33 -3.83 2.04
C MET A 161 -7.03 -3.22 3.42
N ALA A 162 -6.65 -1.94 3.41
CA ALA A 162 -6.23 -1.21 4.61
C ALA A 162 -6.72 0.26 4.54
N PRO A 163 -7.74 0.60 5.37
CA PRO A 163 -8.40 -0.26 6.34
C PRO A 163 -9.45 -1.19 5.70
N MET A 164 -9.54 -2.44 6.15
CA MET A 164 -10.70 -3.29 5.88
C MET A 164 -11.80 -2.94 6.88
N ILE A 165 -12.95 -2.50 6.38
CA ILE A 165 -14.06 -1.99 7.21
C ILE A 165 -15.39 -2.73 6.98
N GLY A 166 -15.35 -3.81 6.26
CA GLY A 166 -16.48 -4.69 5.98
C GLY A 166 -16.02 -5.97 5.27
N PRO A 167 -16.89 -6.98 5.18
CA PRO A 167 -16.58 -8.21 4.47
C PRO A 167 -16.41 -7.94 2.97
N ILE A 168 -15.48 -8.67 2.34
CA ILE A 168 -15.20 -8.59 0.90
C ILE A 168 -15.15 -9.99 0.33
N SER A 169 -16.03 -10.25 -0.64
CA SER A 169 -16.00 -11.47 -1.46
C SER A 169 -15.09 -11.22 -2.66
N THR A 170 -13.97 -11.93 -2.76
CA THR A 170 -12.93 -11.64 -3.74
C THR A 170 -12.92 -12.60 -4.93
N ASP A 171 -13.51 -13.78 -4.82
CA ASP A 171 -13.42 -14.88 -5.80
C ASP A 171 -13.81 -14.45 -7.22
N ALA A 172 -14.99 -13.84 -7.38
CA ALA A 172 -15.53 -13.51 -8.70
C ALA A 172 -14.63 -12.60 -9.55
N LEU A 173 -13.87 -11.69 -8.92
CA LEU A 173 -12.93 -10.84 -9.63
C LEU A 173 -11.55 -11.49 -9.74
N LEU A 174 -11.12 -12.32 -8.79
CA LEU A 174 -9.87 -13.07 -8.89
C LEU A 174 -9.93 -14.17 -9.96
N ASP A 175 -11.12 -14.70 -10.28
CA ASP A 175 -11.35 -15.59 -11.43
C ASP A 175 -11.09 -14.87 -12.79
N ARG A 176 -11.21 -13.55 -12.83
CA ARG A 176 -11.18 -12.76 -14.07
C ARG A 176 -9.92 -11.91 -14.21
N TYR A 177 -9.38 -11.45 -13.10
CA TYR A 177 -8.29 -10.48 -13.05
C TYR A 177 -7.11 -11.01 -12.25
N LYS A 178 -5.93 -10.79 -12.77
CA LYS A 178 -4.70 -11.18 -12.08
C LYS A 178 -4.31 -10.13 -11.05
N VAL A 179 -4.32 -10.52 -9.78
CA VAL A 179 -3.76 -9.78 -8.65
C VAL A 179 -2.56 -10.56 -8.14
N ASP A 180 -1.45 -9.90 -7.88
CA ASP A 180 -0.21 -10.56 -7.42
C ASP A 180 -0.15 -10.67 -5.90
N CYS A 181 -0.63 -9.64 -5.18
CA CYS A 181 -0.55 -9.61 -3.73
C CYS A 181 -1.70 -8.82 -3.09
N ILE A 182 -2.24 -9.33 -1.99
CA ILE A 182 -3.19 -8.63 -1.13
C ILE A 182 -2.56 -8.40 0.24
N TYR A 183 -2.48 -7.12 0.63
CA TYR A 183 -2.09 -6.69 1.97
C TYR A 183 -3.34 -6.27 2.72
N LEU A 184 -3.61 -6.91 3.86
CA LEU A 184 -4.79 -6.64 4.66
C LEU A 184 -4.44 -6.05 6.01
N GLY A 185 -5.20 -5.05 6.47
CA GLY A 185 -5.07 -4.44 7.78
C GLY A 185 -6.36 -3.76 8.23
N GLY A 186 -6.60 -3.78 9.54
CA GLY A 186 -7.68 -3.02 10.17
C GLY A 186 -7.37 -1.53 10.25
N GLU A 187 -8.36 -0.75 10.66
CA GLU A 187 -8.22 0.69 10.84
C GLU A 187 -7.40 1.00 12.10
N TYR A 188 -6.44 1.91 11.96
CA TYR A 188 -5.60 2.36 13.07
C TYR A 188 -5.82 3.85 13.35
N CYS A 189 -6.64 4.14 14.33
CA CYS A 189 -6.92 5.51 14.82
C CYS A 189 -7.80 5.45 16.08
N PRO A 190 -7.97 6.54 16.82
CA PRO A 190 -9.05 6.67 17.80
C PRO A 190 -10.42 6.44 17.13
N ASN A 191 -11.33 5.74 17.79
CA ASN A 191 -12.66 5.38 17.28
C ASN A 191 -12.62 4.60 15.93
N ALA A 192 -11.60 3.76 15.73
CA ALA A 192 -11.49 2.91 14.58
C ALA A 192 -12.71 1.99 14.40
N ARG A 193 -13.11 1.76 13.17
CA ARG A 193 -14.08 0.73 12.83
C ARG A 193 -13.46 -0.65 13.06
N PRO A 194 -14.18 -1.60 13.62
CA PRO A 194 -13.62 -2.91 13.91
C PRO A 194 -13.33 -3.69 12.61
N CYS A 195 -12.24 -4.47 12.63
CA CYS A 195 -11.95 -5.48 11.63
C CYS A 195 -12.29 -6.86 12.21
N ASP A 196 -13.06 -7.66 11.49
CA ASP A 196 -13.43 -9.01 11.94
C ASP A 196 -12.44 -10.04 11.38
N TYR A 197 -11.99 -10.95 12.23
CA TYR A 197 -11.06 -12.01 11.86
C TYR A 197 -11.62 -12.95 10.81
N GLU A 198 -12.94 -13.20 10.81
CA GLU A 198 -13.59 -14.03 9.79
C GLU A 198 -13.51 -13.40 8.40
N TRP A 199 -13.54 -12.06 8.31
CA TRP A 199 -13.31 -11.37 7.03
C TRP A 199 -11.88 -11.58 6.53
N VAL A 200 -10.91 -11.52 7.45
CA VAL A 200 -9.49 -11.76 7.15
C VAL A 200 -9.29 -13.16 6.61
N LEU A 201 -9.86 -14.17 7.29
CA LEU A 201 -9.79 -15.57 6.88
C LEU A 201 -10.47 -15.80 5.52
N GLY A 202 -11.63 -15.19 5.28
CA GLY A 202 -12.33 -15.30 4.01
C GLY A 202 -11.48 -14.82 2.82
N VAL A 203 -10.83 -13.67 2.95
CA VAL A 203 -9.90 -13.16 1.92
C VAL A 203 -8.69 -14.06 1.76
N ARG A 204 -8.10 -14.52 2.87
CA ARG A 204 -6.96 -15.45 2.84
C ARG A 204 -7.27 -16.73 2.07
N GLU A 205 -8.39 -17.37 2.38
CA GLU A 205 -8.80 -18.62 1.72
C GLU A 205 -9.03 -18.42 0.21
N SER A 206 -9.59 -17.27 -0.17
CA SER A 206 -9.69 -16.89 -1.57
C SER A 206 -8.31 -16.72 -2.22
N CYS A 207 -7.37 -16.04 -1.56
CA CYS A 207 -6.01 -15.89 -2.06
C CYS A 207 -5.31 -17.23 -2.29
N ILE A 208 -5.49 -18.20 -1.36
CA ILE A 208 -4.93 -19.55 -1.52
C ILE A 208 -5.51 -20.25 -2.75
N ARG A 209 -6.85 -20.19 -2.96
CA ARG A 209 -7.50 -20.80 -4.12
C ARG A 209 -7.02 -20.24 -5.45
N HIS A 210 -6.71 -18.93 -5.49
CA HIS A 210 -6.35 -18.23 -6.73
C HIS A 210 -4.82 -18.04 -6.89
N GLY A 211 -3.99 -18.57 -5.98
CA GLY A 211 -2.54 -18.42 -6.06
C GLY A 211 -2.09 -16.96 -5.91
N VAL A 212 -2.75 -16.19 -5.05
CA VAL A 212 -2.43 -14.79 -4.73
C VAL A 212 -1.67 -14.74 -3.43
N THR A 213 -0.59 -13.98 -3.36
CA THR A 213 0.13 -13.74 -2.09
C THR A 213 -0.75 -12.93 -1.15
N PHE A 214 -0.82 -13.36 0.11
CA PHE A 214 -1.60 -12.72 1.16
C PHE A 214 -0.73 -12.36 2.36
N HIS A 215 -0.85 -11.11 2.81
CA HIS A 215 -0.19 -10.63 4.03
C HIS A 215 -1.17 -9.95 4.98
N TRP A 216 -1.26 -10.45 6.21
CA TRP A 216 -2.02 -9.79 7.27
C TRP A 216 -1.13 -8.87 8.11
N ARG A 217 -1.30 -7.55 7.94
CA ARG A 217 -0.38 -6.53 8.44
C ARG A 217 -0.64 -6.07 9.88
N ASN A 218 -1.91 -5.83 10.20
CA ASN A 218 -2.37 -5.45 11.53
C ASN A 218 -3.86 -5.80 11.68
N CYS A 219 -4.31 -6.07 12.89
CA CYS A 219 -5.72 -6.37 13.16
C CYS A 219 -6.59 -5.13 13.34
N GLY A 220 -5.97 -3.94 13.42
CA GLY A 220 -6.66 -2.68 13.71
C GLY A 220 -6.75 -2.36 15.19
N THR A 221 -7.09 -1.10 15.50
CA THR A 221 -7.29 -0.64 16.90
C THR A 221 -8.48 -1.36 17.54
N ASN A 222 -9.51 -1.64 16.77
CA ASN A 222 -10.65 -2.45 17.19
C ASN A 222 -10.72 -3.71 16.34
N PHE A 223 -10.86 -4.87 16.99
CA PHE A 223 -10.77 -6.18 16.37
C PHE A 223 -11.82 -7.13 16.92
N ILE A 224 -12.42 -7.95 16.07
CA ILE A 224 -13.39 -8.98 16.46
C ILE A 224 -12.82 -10.35 16.14
N LYS A 225 -12.86 -11.27 17.11
CA LYS A 225 -12.46 -12.68 16.93
C LYS A 225 -13.33 -13.58 17.78
N GLY A 226 -13.97 -14.57 17.14
CA GLY A 226 -14.83 -15.55 17.83
C GLY A 226 -15.96 -14.88 18.61
N GLY A 227 -16.55 -13.80 18.10
CA GLY A 227 -17.60 -13.02 18.77
C GLY A 227 -17.12 -12.08 19.88
N THR A 228 -15.83 -12.13 20.25
CA THR A 228 -15.24 -11.22 21.25
C THR A 228 -14.73 -9.96 20.55
N VAL A 229 -15.09 -8.79 21.09
CA VAL A 229 -14.63 -7.48 20.61
C VAL A 229 -13.47 -7.02 21.49
N TYR A 230 -12.34 -6.77 20.85
CA TYR A 230 -11.16 -6.16 21.45
C TYR A 230 -11.09 -4.70 21.00
N THR A 231 -10.95 -3.76 21.92
CA THR A 231 -10.92 -2.32 21.63
C THR A 231 -9.60 -1.70 22.08
N ASP A 232 -9.26 -0.57 21.49
CA ASP A 232 -8.12 0.27 21.85
C ASP A 232 -6.77 -0.49 21.88
N LEU A 233 -6.62 -1.47 20.99
CA LEU A 233 -5.39 -2.25 20.89
C LEU A 233 -4.19 -1.38 20.50
N PRO A 234 -3.11 -1.34 21.30
CA PRO A 234 -1.88 -0.67 20.94
C PRO A 234 -1.28 -1.22 19.64
N ILE A 235 -0.55 -0.40 18.89
CA ILE A 235 -0.01 -0.79 17.57
C ILE A 235 0.93 -2.00 17.65
N GLU A 236 1.72 -2.11 18.70
CA GLU A 236 2.62 -3.24 18.95
C GLU A 236 1.83 -4.53 19.14
N THR A 237 0.69 -4.45 19.84
CA THR A 237 -0.22 -5.57 20.06
C THR A 237 -0.88 -6.02 18.77
N GLN A 238 -1.32 -5.06 17.92
CA GLN A 238 -1.94 -5.36 16.63
C GLN A 238 -1.00 -6.18 15.74
N GLY A 239 0.26 -5.75 15.60
CA GLY A 239 1.27 -6.48 14.85
C GLY A 239 1.60 -7.85 15.44
N SER A 240 1.68 -7.95 16.78
CA SER A 240 1.95 -9.22 17.49
C SER A 240 0.83 -10.24 17.29
N ILE A 241 -0.43 -9.83 17.26
CA ILE A 241 -1.58 -10.70 16.96
C ILE A 241 -1.42 -11.31 15.57
N CYS A 242 -1.10 -10.50 14.57
CA CYS A 242 -0.93 -10.96 13.18
C CYS A 242 0.25 -11.92 13.03
N CYS A 243 1.41 -11.55 13.58
CA CYS A 243 2.59 -12.43 13.57
C CYS A 243 2.34 -13.77 14.28
N SER A 244 1.60 -13.76 15.41
CA SER A 244 1.30 -14.97 16.15
C SER A 244 0.27 -15.87 15.47
N ALA A 245 -0.60 -15.29 14.64
CA ALA A 245 -1.57 -16.05 13.87
C ALA A 245 -0.92 -16.85 12.75
N ASP A 246 0.23 -16.40 12.23
CA ASP A 246 1.03 -17.05 11.18
C ASP A 246 0.19 -17.50 9.98
N ILE A 247 -0.68 -16.58 9.48
CA ILE A 247 -1.63 -16.88 8.41
C ILE A 247 -1.24 -16.29 7.06
N ASP A 248 -0.07 -15.68 6.94
CA ASP A 248 0.43 -15.22 5.66
C ASP A 248 0.50 -16.38 4.65
N HIS A 249 0.21 -16.09 3.40
CA HIS A 249 0.33 -17.04 2.30
C HIS A 249 1.21 -16.42 1.21
N ILE A 250 2.36 -17.03 0.97
CA ILE A 250 3.34 -16.51 0.02
C ILE A 250 3.40 -17.44 -1.18
N VAL A 251 3.11 -16.89 -2.34
CA VAL A 251 3.36 -17.55 -3.62
C VAL A 251 4.76 -17.14 -4.09
N ASP A 252 5.58 -18.11 -4.44
CA ASP A 252 6.92 -17.87 -4.95
C ASP A 252 6.89 -16.90 -6.14
N ASP A 253 7.81 -15.95 -6.18
CA ASP A 253 8.00 -14.93 -7.23
C ASP A 253 7.42 -13.53 -6.96
N VAL A 254 6.85 -13.26 -5.80
CA VAL A 254 6.22 -11.95 -5.51
C VAL A 254 7.23 -10.85 -5.14
N MET A 255 8.39 -11.23 -4.62
CA MET A 255 9.47 -10.28 -4.26
C MET A 255 10.74 -10.62 -5.04
N PRO A 256 11.44 -9.64 -5.62
CA PRO A 256 12.78 -9.89 -6.12
C PRO A 256 13.64 -10.39 -4.95
N LYS A 257 14.11 -11.63 -5.03
CA LYS A 257 15.13 -12.13 -4.12
C LYS A 257 16.29 -11.14 -4.19
N SER A 258 16.61 -10.48 -3.07
CA SER A 258 17.90 -9.79 -2.96
C SER A 258 18.94 -10.81 -3.43
N ARG A 259 19.71 -10.45 -4.46
CA ARG A 259 20.80 -11.31 -4.93
C ARG A 259 21.65 -11.62 -3.72
N GLN A 260 21.59 -12.85 -3.25
CA GLN A 260 22.63 -13.38 -2.37
C GLN A 260 23.92 -13.26 -3.16
N THR A 261 24.70 -12.26 -2.81
CA THR A 261 26.09 -12.17 -3.24
C THR A 261 26.79 -13.33 -2.54
N THR A 262 26.94 -14.44 -3.24
CA THR A 262 27.91 -15.45 -2.87
C THR A 262 29.27 -14.76 -2.92
N LEU A 263 29.79 -14.43 -1.77
CA LEU A 263 31.20 -14.13 -1.57
C LEU A 263 31.95 -15.47 -1.74
N PHE A 264 32.70 -15.57 -2.81
CA PHE A 264 33.93 -16.40 -2.87
C PHE A 264 35.10 -15.49 -2.58
#